data_6dbb13eac0ab43c7dfe4f22218875ead
#
_entry.id   6dbb13eac0ab43c7dfe4f22218875ead
#
_cell.length_a   1.000
_cell.length_b   1.000
_cell.length_c   1.000
_cell.angle_alpha   90.00
_cell.angle_beta   90.00
_cell.angle_gamma   90.00
#
_symmetry.space_group_name_H-M   'P 1'
#
loop_
_entity.id
_entity.type
_entity.pdbx_description
1 polymer ?
#
loop_
_entity_poly.entity_id
_entity_poly.type
_entity_poly.pdbx_seq_one_letter_code
_entity_poly.pdbx_strand_id
1 'polypeptide(L)'
;MADAVSVALQSLDLARTSAMRKFLCCLGWILLLALRPAMAAELPLERIKLPPGFAIELWARVDNARQMALGDHDAKGGTLFVGSMRAGMVHAVRFGADFKSRGVSVVASGLQLPVGVAYRQGSLYVSAVNRILRYDDIERRLEQPPAAVVVTDRLPSETHHGWKFIGFGPDGKLYVPVGAPCNICEPEPQRYANILRMNPDGSGLEVYARGVRNSVGFDWQPQTRELWFTDNGRDLLGDDAPPDELNHAPRGGMHFGYPYCHGGDLSDPEFGAKRACDGFTPPVQKLGAHVASLGMRFYTGSMFPQEYRNQIFIAEHGSWNRSKKVGYRVTLVRLQGGRAVAYEPFASGWLQGQSAWGRPTDVLVLPDGSLLVADDFAGAIYRISYRG
;
A
#
# COMPACT_ATOMS: atom_id res chain seq x y z
N MET A 1 21.57 7.09 82.16
CA MET A 1 21.76 6.28 80.92
C MET A 1 20.92 6.72 79.75
N ALA A 2 20.23 7.86 79.82
CA ALA A 2 19.35 8.36 78.76
C ALA A 2 20.01 9.40 77.83
N ASP A 3 21.08 10.01 78.23
CA ASP A 3 21.69 11.15 77.47
C ASP A 3 22.76 10.77 76.45
N ALA A 4 23.25 9.53 76.44
CA ALA A 4 24.27 9.09 75.48
C ALA A 4 23.73 8.57 74.13
N VAL A 5 22.43 8.29 74.04
CA VAL A 5 21.77 7.73 72.81
C VAL A 5 21.31 8.86 71.88
N SER A 6 21.03 10.06 72.39
CA SER A 6 20.53 11.20 71.60
C SER A 6 21.60 11.85 70.69
N VAL A 7 22.87 11.83 71.07
CA VAL A 7 23.96 12.47 70.30
C VAL A 7 24.43 11.58 69.12
N ALA A 8 24.30 10.26 69.25
CA ALA A 8 24.68 9.32 68.20
C ALA A 8 23.72 9.28 66.99
N LEU A 9 22.44 9.62 67.22
CA LEU A 9 21.42 9.64 66.15
C LEU A 9 21.44 10.92 65.30
N GLN A 10 21.92 12.05 65.85
CA GLN A 10 22.04 13.30 65.10
C GLN A 10 23.27 13.34 64.18
N SER A 11 24.34 12.58 64.44
CA SER A 11 25.53 12.52 63.59
C SER A 11 25.32 11.59 62.37
N LEU A 12 24.37 10.65 62.41
CA LEU A 12 24.08 9.75 61.30
C LEU A 12 23.15 10.38 60.22
N ASP A 13 22.33 11.37 60.58
CA ASP A 13 21.43 12.03 59.63
C ASP A 13 22.16 13.09 58.77
N LEU A 14 23.20 13.77 59.27
CA LEU A 14 23.96 14.73 58.50
C LEU A 14 24.89 14.09 57.44
N ALA A 15 25.35 12.85 57.71
CA ALA A 15 26.17 12.12 56.72
C ALA A 15 25.33 11.52 55.57
N ARG A 16 24.07 11.16 55.83
CA ARG A 16 23.13 10.62 54.80
C ARG A 16 22.65 11.69 53.82
N THR A 17 22.43 12.94 54.25
CA THR A 17 21.96 14.00 53.38
C THR A 17 23.02 14.52 52.47
N SER A 18 24.33 14.50 52.86
CA SER A 18 25.44 14.91 52.00
C SER A 18 25.77 13.89 50.91
N ALA A 19 25.64 12.58 51.18
CA ALA A 19 25.84 11.52 50.19
C ALA A 19 24.72 11.47 49.16
N MET A 20 23.46 11.69 49.58
CA MET A 20 22.31 11.69 48.68
C MET A 20 22.29 12.90 47.72
N ARG A 21 22.77 14.07 48.17
CA ARG A 21 22.91 15.25 47.28
C ARG A 21 24.01 15.11 46.22
N LYS A 22 25.09 14.40 46.50
CA LYS A 22 26.15 14.12 45.52
C LYS A 22 25.76 13.06 44.52
N PHE A 23 24.90 12.11 44.90
CA PHE A 23 24.39 11.08 43.97
C PHE A 23 23.31 11.63 43.00
N LEU A 24 22.47 12.57 43.44
CA LEU A 24 21.48 13.21 42.55
C LEU A 24 22.11 14.15 41.53
N CYS A 25 23.21 14.83 41.83
CA CYS A 25 23.94 15.65 40.87
C CYS A 25 24.60 14.83 39.76
N CYS A 26 25.12 13.64 40.07
CA CYS A 26 25.73 12.78 39.04
C CYS A 26 24.72 12.07 38.15
N LEU A 27 23.51 11.72 38.66
CA LEU A 27 22.45 11.17 37.82
C LEU A 27 21.84 12.21 36.88
N GLY A 28 21.76 13.48 37.25
CA GLY A 28 21.27 14.56 36.39
C GLY A 28 22.14 14.80 35.14
N TRP A 29 23.45 14.54 35.21
CA TRP A 29 24.36 14.68 34.07
C TRP A 29 24.42 13.47 33.15
N ILE A 30 24.02 12.28 33.62
CA ILE A 30 24.00 11.05 32.83
C ILE A 30 22.70 10.99 32.01
N LEU A 31 21.56 11.56 32.50
CA LEU A 31 20.29 11.58 31.74
C LEU A 31 20.23 12.59 30.59
N LEU A 32 21.09 13.60 30.58
CA LEU A 32 21.13 14.62 29.51
C LEU A 32 21.93 14.18 28.26
N LEU A 33 22.65 13.06 28.33
CA LEU A 33 23.46 12.54 27.22
C LEU A 33 22.74 11.46 26.37
N ALA A 34 21.51 11.07 26.71
CA ALA A 34 20.81 9.93 26.07
C ALA A 34 19.66 10.31 25.11
N LEU A 35 19.39 11.60 24.92
CA LEU A 35 18.38 12.05 23.95
C LEU A 35 19.06 12.63 22.69
N ARG A 36 19.89 11.82 22.03
CA ARG A 36 20.10 12.03 20.59
C ARG A 36 18.82 11.55 19.92
N PRO A 37 18.10 12.39 19.14
CA PRO A 37 17.05 11.89 18.27
C PRO A 37 17.72 10.82 17.40
N ALA A 38 17.16 9.60 17.41
CA ALA A 38 17.58 8.57 16.49
C ALA A 38 17.38 9.17 15.08
N MET A 39 18.47 9.59 14.44
CA MET A 39 18.42 9.98 13.03
C MET A 39 17.85 8.77 12.30
N ALA A 40 16.69 8.94 11.67
CA ALA A 40 16.11 7.89 10.83
C ALA A 40 17.20 7.45 9.86
N ALA A 41 17.55 6.16 9.88
CA ALA A 41 18.60 5.62 9.04
C ALA A 41 18.38 6.05 7.58
N GLU A 42 19.45 6.51 6.96
CA GLU A 42 19.43 6.91 5.55
C GLU A 42 19.13 5.66 4.71
N LEU A 43 18.19 5.80 3.77
CA LEU A 43 17.81 4.69 2.90
C LEU A 43 18.84 4.52 1.78
N PRO A 44 19.27 3.28 1.45
CA PRO A 44 20.32 3.02 0.48
C PRO A 44 19.81 3.18 -0.96
N LEU A 45 19.41 4.40 -1.35
CA LEU A 45 18.83 4.71 -2.66
C LEU A 45 19.80 4.46 -3.81
N GLU A 46 21.10 4.52 -3.57
CA GLU A 46 22.17 4.22 -4.53
C GLU A 46 22.13 2.74 -5.01
N ARG A 47 21.43 1.86 -4.28
CA ARG A 47 21.22 0.45 -4.68
C ARG A 47 20.09 0.27 -5.67
N ILE A 48 19.24 1.29 -5.84
CA ILE A 48 18.13 1.22 -6.80
C ILE A 48 18.66 1.38 -8.21
N LYS A 49 18.30 0.41 -9.03
CA LYS A 49 18.62 0.38 -10.47
C LYS A 49 17.40 0.85 -11.24
N LEU A 50 17.60 1.82 -12.10
CA LEU A 50 16.62 2.42 -13.00
C LEU A 50 17.15 2.41 -14.42
N PRO A 51 16.30 2.51 -15.46
CA PRO A 51 16.74 2.78 -16.81
C PRO A 51 17.53 4.10 -16.92
N PRO A 52 18.37 4.27 -17.96
CA PRO A 52 19.10 5.53 -18.20
C PRO A 52 18.18 6.75 -18.22
N GLY A 53 18.64 7.86 -17.67
CA GLY A 53 17.90 9.13 -17.60
C GLY A 53 16.90 9.24 -16.44
N PHE A 54 16.61 8.14 -15.73
CA PHE A 54 15.76 8.18 -14.54
C PHE A 54 16.56 8.39 -13.25
N ALA A 55 15.94 9.06 -12.29
CA ALA A 55 16.49 9.28 -10.96
C ALA A 55 15.42 9.00 -9.91
N ILE A 56 15.85 8.53 -8.71
CA ILE A 56 14.98 8.28 -7.55
C ILE A 56 15.44 9.15 -6.38
N GLU A 57 14.47 9.66 -5.63
CA GLU A 57 14.72 10.38 -4.38
C GLU A 57 13.73 9.94 -3.30
N LEU A 58 14.10 10.08 -2.03
CA LEU A 58 13.15 9.98 -0.92
C LEU A 58 12.24 11.22 -0.97
N TRP A 59 10.95 10.99 -1.18
CA TRP A 59 9.98 12.08 -1.27
C TRP A 59 9.33 12.41 0.07
N ALA A 60 8.94 11.37 0.84
CA ALA A 60 8.38 11.52 2.18
C ALA A 60 8.66 10.29 3.05
N ARG A 61 8.71 10.50 4.37
CA ARG A 61 8.64 9.41 5.37
C ARG A 61 7.18 9.24 5.78
N VAL A 62 6.63 8.06 5.52
CA VAL A 62 5.26 7.70 5.88
C VAL A 62 5.27 6.28 6.40
N ASP A 63 4.99 6.12 7.69
CA ASP A 63 5.03 4.81 8.34
C ASP A 63 4.03 3.85 7.71
N ASN A 64 4.54 2.67 7.33
CA ASN A 64 3.75 1.57 6.77
C ASN A 64 2.90 1.99 5.54
N ALA A 65 3.46 2.81 4.63
CA ALA A 65 2.79 3.40 3.47
C ALA A 65 2.21 2.33 2.54
N ARG A 66 0.91 2.46 2.23
CA ARG A 66 0.19 1.53 1.36
C ARG A 66 -0.42 2.28 0.17
N GLN A 67 -1.71 2.18 -0.07
CA GLN A 67 -2.34 2.86 -1.20
C GLN A 67 -2.20 4.39 -1.08
N MET A 68 -1.96 5.03 -2.21
CA MET A 68 -1.89 6.47 -2.37
C MET A 68 -3.08 6.99 -3.19
N ALA A 69 -3.60 8.17 -2.81
CA ALA A 69 -4.63 8.89 -3.57
C ALA A 69 -4.29 10.38 -3.61
N LEU A 70 -4.29 10.94 -4.82
CA LEU A 70 -4.10 12.37 -5.01
C LEU A 70 -5.39 13.10 -4.58
N GLY A 71 -5.24 14.11 -3.72
CA GLY A 71 -6.26 15.07 -3.35
C GLY A 71 -6.37 16.22 -4.33
N ASP A 72 -6.97 17.32 -3.87
CA ASP A 72 -6.99 18.57 -4.64
C ASP A 72 -5.57 19.09 -4.85
N HIS A 73 -5.31 19.63 -6.03
CA HIS A 73 -4.03 20.23 -6.40
C HIS A 73 -4.23 21.37 -7.41
N ASP A 74 -3.35 22.34 -7.31
CA ASP A 74 -3.30 23.49 -8.20
C ASP A 74 -1.84 23.89 -8.51
N ALA A 75 -1.64 25.05 -9.12
CA ALA A 75 -0.30 25.57 -9.41
C ALA A 75 0.56 25.86 -8.16
N LYS A 76 -0.01 25.85 -6.94
CA LYS A 76 0.70 26.08 -5.68
C LYS A 76 1.11 24.77 -5.00
N GLY A 77 0.56 23.64 -5.42
CA GLY A 77 0.81 22.32 -4.85
C GLY A 77 -0.48 21.55 -4.59
N GLY A 78 -0.45 20.61 -3.65
CA GLY A 78 -1.59 19.78 -3.33
C GLY A 78 -1.35 18.84 -2.14
N THR A 79 -2.24 17.87 -2.01
CA THR A 79 -2.21 16.85 -0.96
C THR A 79 -2.18 15.45 -1.57
N LEU A 80 -1.36 14.58 -1.01
CA LEU A 80 -1.39 13.13 -1.26
C LEU A 80 -1.88 12.44 0.01
N PHE A 81 -2.97 11.68 -0.07
CA PHE A 81 -3.43 10.81 1.00
C PHE A 81 -2.80 9.45 0.89
N VAL A 82 -2.42 8.86 2.04
CA VAL A 82 -1.68 7.59 2.10
C VAL A 82 -2.30 6.71 3.18
N GLY A 83 -2.77 5.55 2.78
CA GLY A 83 -3.22 4.51 3.70
C GLY A 83 -2.05 3.80 4.36
N SER A 84 -2.34 3.06 5.42
CA SER A 84 -1.38 2.16 6.06
C SER A 84 -1.99 0.80 6.31
N MET A 85 -1.21 -0.14 6.79
CA MET A 85 -1.71 -1.45 7.17
C MET A 85 -1.73 -1.59 8.70
N ARG A 86 -0.62 -2.01 9.29
CA ARG A 86 -0.53 -2.27 10.74
C ARG A 86 -0.39 -1.01 11.58
N ALA A 87 0.06 0.09 10.99
CA ALA A 87 0.12 1.38 11.69
C ALA A 87 -1.27 1.90 12.07
N GLY A 88 -2.33 1.44 11.38
CA GLY A 88 -3.71 1.81 11.72
C GLY A 88 -4.02 3.29 11.50
N MET A 89 -3.24 3.98 10.66
CA MET A 89 -3.30 5.42 10.42
C MET A 89 -3.48 5.73 8.93
N VAL A 90 -4.07 6.87 8.65
CA VAL A 90 -4.09 7.47 7.31
C VAL A 90 -3.36 8.81 7.39
N HIS A 91 -2.47 9.03 6.43
CA HIS A 91 -1.62 10.20 6.37
C HIS A 91 -2.03 11.14 5.23
N ALA A 92 -1.76 12.43 5.40
CA ALA A 92 -1.76 13.41 4.34
C ALA A 92 -0.34 13.96 4.18
N VAL A 93 0.19 13.95 2.97
CA VAL A 93 1.48 14.55 2.60
C VAL A 93 1.20 15.77 1.76
N ARG A 94 1.48 16.97 2.27
CA ARG A 94 1.39 18.20 1.49
C ARG A 94 2.60 18.33 0.57
N PHE A 95 2.40 18.82 -0.62
CA PHE A 95 3.48 19.13 -1.57
C PHE A 95 3.32 20.53 -2.18
N GLY A 96 4.41 21.15 -2.55
CA GLY A 96 4.42 22.48 -3.15
C GLY A 96 4.34 22.47 -4.68
N ALA A 97 4.39 23.65 -5.29
CA ALA A 97 4.42 23.83 -6.75
C ALA A 97 5.59 23.13 -7.46
N ASP A 98 6.65 22.85 -6.73
CA ASP A 98 7.83 22.09 -7.19
C ASP A 98 7.68 20.57 -7.00
N PHE A 99 6.48 20.13 -6.61
CA PHE A 99 6.14 18.74 -6.31
C PHE A 99 7.03 18.08 -5.23
N LYS A 100 7.69 18.87 -4.38
CA LYS A 100 8.41 18.37 -3.21
C LYS A 100 7.50 18.31 -2.00
N SER A 101 7.66 17.26 -1.20
CA SER A 101 6.96 17.12 0.08
C SER A 101 7.27 18.31 1.01
N ARG A 102 6.23 18.81 1.69
CA ARG A 102 6.30 19.93 2.65
C ARG A 102 5.98 19.51 4.07
N GLY A 103 5.51 18.30 4.27
CA GLY A 103 5.18 17.78 5.58
C GLY A 103 4.16 16.66 5.51
N VAL A 104 4.14 15.86 6.58
CA VAL A 104 3.26 14.71 6.76
C VAL A 104 2.43 14.94 8.00
N SER A 105 1.12 14.76 7.92
CA SER A 105 0.18 14.80 9.04
C SER A 105 -0.67 13.53 9.08
N VAL A 106 -1.20 13.19 10.26
CA VAL A 106 -2.13 12.08 10.44
C VAL A 106 -3.55 12.63 10.37
N VAL A 107 -4.35 12.12 9.44
CA VAL A 107 -5.75 12.54 9.25
C VAL A 107 -6.76 11.53 9.80
N ALA A 108 -6.36 10.30 10.07
CA ALA A 108 -7.16 9.32 10.77
C ALA A 108 -6.25 8.33 11.50
N SER A 109 -6.71 7.79 12.65
CA SER A 109 -5.95 6.83 13.47
C SER A 109 -6.89 5.84 14.16
N GLY A 110 -6.33 4.77 14.73
CA GLY A 110 -7.09 3.73 15.42
C GLY A 110 -7.95 2.87 14.49
N LEU A 111 -7.62 2.83 13.20
CA LEU A 111 -8.34 2.05 12.21
C LEU A 111 -7.72 0.66 12.03
N GLN A 112 -8.55 -0.32 11.70
CA GLN A 112 -8.08 -1.67 11.44
C GLN A 112 -7.70 -1.83 9.96
N LEU A 113 -6.38 -1.96 9.67
CA LEU A 113 -5.82 -2.16 8.32
C LEU A 113 -6.35 -1.13 7.29
N PRO A 114 -6.22 0.18 7.51
CA PRO A 114 -6.75 1.21 6.61
C PRO A 114 -5.87 1.38 5.36
N VAL A 115 -5.78 0.32 4.56
CA VAL A 115 -4.92 0.27 3.38
C VAL A 115 -5.43 1.17 2.27
N GLY A 116 -6.72 1.12 1.99
CA GLY A 116 -7.32 1.79 0.84
C GLY A 116 -7.72 3.22 1.13
N VAL A 117 -7.32 4.12 0.25
CA VAL A 117 -7.70 5.52 0.25
C VAL A 117 -8.17 5.95 -1.14
N ALA A 118 -9.25 6.72 -1.22
CA ALA A 118 -9.72 7.31 -2.47
C ALA A 118 -10.26 8.71 -2.21
N TYR A 119 -9.95 9.66 -3.08
CA TYR A 119 -10.40 11.03 -2.95
C TYR A 119 -11.42 11.40 -4.03
N ARG A 120 -12.48 12.10 -3.63
CA ARG A 120 -13.49 12.58 -4.56
C ARG A 120 -14.20 13.80 -4.00
N GLN A 121 -14.20 14.89 -4.76
CA GLN A 121 -15.02 16.10 -4.48
C GLN A 121 -14.90 16.61 -3.03
N GLY A 122 -13.66 16.77 -2.55
CA GLY A 122 -13.38 17.27 -1.20
C GLY A 122 -13.45 16.21 -0.09
N SER A 123 -13.89 14.99 -0.39
CA SER A 123 -14.05 13.91 0.59
C SER A 123 -13.01 12.81 0.40
N LEU A 124 -12.41 12.38 1.50
CA LEU A 124 -11.52 11.23 1.57
C LEU A 124 -12.30 9.99 2.00
N TYR A 125 -12.25 8.95 1.19
CA TYR A 125 -12.78 7.62 1.51
C TYR A 125 -11.64 6.73 1.99
N VAL A 126 -11.89 5.97 3.07
CA VAL A 126 -10.89 5.10 3.71
C VAL A 126 -11.50 3.73 3.94
N SER A 127 -10.81 2.68 3.50
CA SER A 127 -11.18 1.31 3.84
C SER A 127 -10.67 0.93 5.24
N ALA A 128 -11.46 0.15 5.97
CA ALA A 128 -11.02 -0.51 7.21
C ALA A 128 -11.71 -1.87 7.27
N VAL A 129 -10.99 -2.95 7.20
CA VAL A 129 -11.42 -4.36 7.03
C VAL A 129 -12.88 -4.56 6.59
N ASN A 130 -13.85 -4.27 7.47
CA ASN A 130 -15.28 -4.53 7.25
C ASN A 130 -16.10 -3.29 6.87
N ARG A 131 -15.47 -2.12 6.70
CA ARG A 131 -16.20 -0.86 6.46
C ARG A 131 -15.45 0.07 5.52
N ILE A 132 -16.22 0.99 4.93
CA ILE A 132 -15.69 2.19 4.25
C ILE A 132 -16.15 3.41 5.05
N LEU A 133 -15.20 4.26 5.35
CA LEU A 133 -15.40 5.53 6.05
C LEU A 133 -15.21 6.68 5.07
N ARG A 134 -15.88 7.82 5.32
CA ARG A 134 -15.71 9.07 4.56
C ARG A 134 -15.43 10.23 5.51
N TYR A 135 -14.46 11.06 5.15
CA TYR A 135 -14.09 12.29 5.84
C TYR A 135 -14.39 13.47 4.90
N ASP A 136 -15.43 14.22 5.18
CA ASP A 136 -15.89 15.32 4.34
C ASP A 136 -15.07 16.60 4.56
N ASP A 137 -14.87 17.41 3.49
CA ASP A 137 -14.06 18.65 3.52
C ASP A 137 -12.64 18.44 4.08
N ILE A 138 -12.04 17.30 3.80
CA ILE A 138 -10.77 16.88 4.44
C ILE A 138 -9.63 17.84 4.12
N GLU A 139 -9.55 18.39 2.90
CA GLU A 139 -8.48 19.31 2.49
C GLU A 139 -8.41 20.59 3.34
N ARG A 140 -9.56 21.05 3.82
CA ARG A 140 -9.65 22.24 4.67
C ARG A 140 -9.41 21.93 6.14
N ARG A 141 -9.34 20.64 6.51
CA ARG A 141 -9.34 20.15 7.89
C ARG A 141 -8.21 19.18 8.20
N LEU A 142 -7.10 19.24 7.47
CA LEU A 142 -5.97 18.31 7.66
C LEU A 142 -5.40 18.34 9.09
N GLU A 143 -5.48 19.50 9.78
CA GLU A 143 -4.99 19.69 11.15
C GLU A 143 -6.01 19.25 12.22
N GLN A 144 -7.31 19.31 11.87
CA GLN A 144 -8.43 18.92 12.72
C GLN A 144 -9.45 18.13 11.89
N PRO A 145 -9.13 16.87 11.54
CA PRO A 145 -9.98 16.08 10.68
C PRO A 145 -11.40 15.93 11.23
N PRO A 146 -12.42 15.93 10.36
CA PRO A 146 -13.80 15.75 10.78
C PRO A 146 -14.05 14.34 11.31
N ALA A 147 -15.15 14.15 12.04
CA ALA A 147 -15.61 12.81 12.38
C ALA A 147 -15.93 12.01 11.10
N ALA A 148 -15.57 10.72 11.11
CA ALA A 148 -15.83 9.84 9.99
C ALA A 148 -17.33 9.56 9.83
N VAL A 149 -17.81 9.59 8.58
CA VAL A 149 -19.14 9.10 8.20
C VAL A 149 -18.99 7.64 7.72
N VAL A 150 -19.81 6.72 8.23
CA VAL A 150 -19.82 5.33 7.78
C VAL A 150 -20.57 5.27 6.45
N VAL A 151 -19.86 4.94 5.36
CA VAL A 151 -20.45 4.71 4.04
C VAL A 151 -21.07 3.33 3.97
N THR A 152 -20.35 2.31 4.45
CA THR A 152 -20.84 0.94 4.63
C THR A 152 -20.04 0.22 5.71
N ASP A 153 -20.68 -0.67 6.44
CA ASP A 153 -20.08 -1.59 7.44
C ASP A 153 -20.42 -3.07 7.14
N ARG A 154 -20.88 -3.34 5.90
CA ARG A 154 -21.37 -4.67 5.47
C ARG A 154 -20.30 -5.51 4.76
N LEU A 155 -19.05 -5.07 4.71
CA LEU A 155 -17.97 -5.87 4.15
C LEU A 155 -17.57 -6.99 5.13
N PRO A 156 -16.96 -8.09 4.66
CA PRO A 156 -16.46 -9.15 5.53
C PRO A 156 -15.45 -8.64 6.57
N SER A 157 -15.47 -9.26 7.76
CA SER A 157 -14.64 -8.87 8.91
C SER A 157 -13.36 -9.69 9.07
N GLU A 158 -13.17 -10.72 8.27
CA GLU A 158 -11.96 -11.54 8.26
C GLU A 158 -10.75 -10.70 7.89
N THR A 159 -9.67 -10.90 8.65
CA THR A 159 -8.42 -10.14 8.45
C THR A 159 -7.50 -10.80 7.43
N HIS A 160 -7.67 -12.10 7.12
CA HIS A 160 -6.96 -12.76 6.03
C HIS A 160 -7.44 -12.19 4.70
N HIS A 161 -6.56 -11.58 3.91
CA HIS A 161 -6.89 -10.75 2.75
C HIS A 161 -7.96 -9.67 3.05
N GLY A 162 -7.99 -9.22 4.31
CA GLY A 162 -9.02 -8.29 4.81
C GLY A 162 -8.77 -6.83 4.44
N TRP A 163 -7.55 -6.47 4.08
CA TRP A 163 -7.21 -5.13 3.59
C TRP A 163 -7.79 -4.90 2.19
N LYS A 164 -8.24 -3.70 1.90
CA LYS A 164 -8.94 -3.39 0.66
C LYS A 164 -8.34 -2.16 0.00
N PHE A 165 -7.91 -2.31 -1.23
CA PHE A 165 -7.64 -1.20 -2.14
C PHE A 165 -8.99 -0.62 -2.59
N ILE A 166 -9.12 0.70 -2.73
CA ILE A 166 -10.37 1.32 -3.18
C ILE A 166 -10.12 2.40 -4.22
N GLY A 167 -11.09 2.62 -5.11
CA GLY A 167 -10.98 3.67 -6.12
C GLY A 167 -12.30 3.94 -6.82
N PHE A 168 -12.48 5.17 -7.27
CA PHE A 168 -13.66 5.57 -8.04
C PHE A 168 -13.47 5.26 -9.51
N GLY A 169 -14.41 4.51 -10.08
CA GLY A 169 -14.44 4.22 -11.50
C GLY A 169 -14.94 5.40 -12.35
N PRO A 170 -14.74 5.31 -13.65
CA PRO A 170 -15.25 6.30 -14.59
C PRO A 170 -16.78 6.40 -14.65
N ASP A 171 -17.48 5.39 -14.10
CA ASP A 171 -18.93 5.36 -13.87
C ASP A 171 -19.34 6.11 -12.57
N GLY A 172 -18.36 6.63 -11.83
CA GLY A 172 -18.55 7.33 -10.57
C GLY A 172 -18.81 6.44 -9.37
N LYS A 173 -18.79 5.11 -9.52
CA LYS A 173 -18.94 4.15 -8.42
C LYS A 173 -17.61 3.88 -7.73
N LEU A 174 -17.67 3.54 -6.45
CA LEU A 174 -16.53 3.10 -5.65
C LEU A 174 -16.33 1.59 -5.84
N TYR A 175 -15.13 1.19 -6.26
CA TYR A 175 -14.73 -0.21 -6.45
C TYR A 175 -13.92 -0.69 -5.24
N VAL A 176 -14.20 -1.93 -4.80
CA VAL A 176 -13.62 -2.50 -3.58
C VAL A 176 -13.36 -4.00 -3.80
N PRO A 177 -12.13 -4.44 -4.02
CA PRO A 177 -11.79 -5.86 -3.98
C PRO A 177 -12.02 -6.46 -2.59
N VAL A 178 -12.57 -7.64 -2.54
CA VAL A 178 -12.73 -8.44 -1.32
C VAL A 178 -12.07 -9.80 -1.53
N GLY A 179 -10.92 -10.00 -0.91
CA GLY A 179 -10.14 -11.21 -1.07
C GLY A 179 -10.80 -12.45 -0.47
N ALA A 180 -10.32 -13.63 -0.85
CA ALA A 180 -10.72 -14.88 -0.27
C ALA A 180 -10.34 -14.94 1.22
N PRO A 181 -11.19 -15.50 2.12
CA PRO A 181 -10.90 -15.58 3.55
C PRO A 181 -9.88 -16.69 3.93
N CYS A 182 -9.21 -17.24 2.94
CA CYS A 182 -8.32 -18.41 3.03
C CYS A 182 -7.22 -18.35 1.97
N ASN A 183 -6.22 -19.22 2.06
CA ASN A 183 -5.26 -19.43 0.98
C ASN A 183 -5.96 -20.00 -0.27
N ILE A 184 -6.70 -21.09 -0.07
CA ILE A 184 -7.52 -21.74 -1.09
C ILE A 184 -8.78 -22.29 -0.43
N CYS A 185 -9.93 -21.96 -0.96
CA CYS A 185 -11.26 -22.46 -0.57
C CYS A 185 -12.26 -22.01 -1.62
N GLU A 186 -13.46 -22.58 -1.56
CA GLU A 186 -14.61 -22.17 -2.35
C GLU A 186 -15.52 -21.29 -1.47
N PRO A 187 -15.27 -19.97 -1.39
CA PRO A 187 -16.01 -19.08 -0.50
C PRO A 187 -17.34 -18.68 -1.13
N GLU A 188 -18.22 -18.09 -0.31
CA GLU A 188 -19.47 -17.48 -0.81
C GLU A 188 -19.16 -16.36 -1.83
N PRO A 189 -19.55 -16.52 -3.12
CA PRO A 189 -19.05 -15.65 -4.20
C PRO A 189 -19.67 -14.24 -4.19
N GLN A 190 -20.73 -14.02 -3.41
CA GLN A 190 -21.30 -12.68 -3.22
C GLN A 190 -20.51 -11.87 -2.18
N ARG A 191 -19.78 -12.54 -1.29
CA ARG A 191 -19.04 -11.90 -0.20
C ARG A 191 -17.54 -11.85 -0.41
N TYR A 192 -16.96 -12.86 -1.09
CA TYR A 192 -15.51 -13.04 -1.16
C TYR A 192 -15.01 -13.33 -2.58
N ALA A 193 -13.70 -13.25 -2.75
CA ALA A 193 -12.99 -13.55 -3.99
C ALA A 193 -13.59 -12.80 -5.18
N ASN A 194 -13.80 -11.50 -5.01
CA ASN A 194 -14.50 -10.67 -5.99
C ASN A 194 -14.00 -9.22 -5.97
N ILE A 195 -14.43 -8.45 -6.95
CA ILE A 195 -14.39 -6.99 -6.93
C ILE A 195 -15.84 -6.50 -6.83
N LEU A 196 -16.15 -5.82 -5.73
CA LEU A 196 -17.43 -5.15 -5.52
C LEU A 196 -17.39 -3.75 -6.11
N ARG A 197 -18.57 -3.18 -6.43
CA ARG A 197 -18.73 -1.73 -6.64
C ARG A 197 -20.03 -1.25 -5.99
N MET A 198 -20.05 0.03 -5.62
CA MET A 198 -21.19 0.67 -4.97
C MET A 198 -21.26 2.16 -5.34
N ASN A 199 -22.37 2.81 -5.08
CA ASN A 199 -22.48 4.25 -5.15
C ASN A 199 -21.61 4.92 -4.05
N PRO A 200 -21.22 6.21 -4.18
CA PRO A 200 -20.41 6.90 -3.18
C PRO A 200 -21.05 6.97 -1.77
N ASP A 201 -22.35 6.80 -1.67
CA ASP A 201 -23.12 6.73 -0.41
C ASP A 201 -23.23 5.31 0.19
N GLY A 202 -22.65 4.30 -0.46
CA GLY A 202 -22.68 2.90 -0.05
C GLY A 202 -23.90 2.11 -0.54
N SER A 203 -24.85 2.77 -1.22
CA SER A 203 -25.98 2.10 -1.84
C SER A 203 -25.61 1.36 -3.13
N GLY A 204 -26.48 0.48 -3.62
CA GLY A 204 -26.27 -0.21 -4.89
C GLY A 204 -25.05 -1.13 -4.91
N LEU A 205 -24.70 -1.75 -3.78
CA LEU A 205 -23.59 -2.71 -3.67
C LEU A 205 -23.86 -3.93 -4.56
N GLU A 206 -22.95 -4.21 -5.49
CA GLU A 206 -23.03 -5.33 -6.42
C GLU A 206 -21.64 -5.94 -6.70
N VAL A 207 -21.62 -7.20 -7.13
CA VAL A 207 -20.40 -7.88 -7.57
C VAL A 207 -20.11 -7.52 -9.02
N TYR A 208 -18.96 -6.87 -9.26
CA TYR A 208 -18.50 -6.50 -10.60
C TYR A 208 -17.71 -7.62 -11.28
N ALA A 209 -16.75 -8.25 -10.56
CA ALA A 209 -15.94 -9.37 -11.05
C ALA A 209 -15.87 -10.48 -10.02
N ARG A 210 -15.74 -11.74 -10.47
CA ARG A 210 -15.66 -12.94 -9.62
C ARG A 210 -14.38 -13.73 -9.86
N GLY A 211 -14.07 -14.62 -8.94
CA GLY A 211 -12.88 -15.49 -9.08
C GLY A 211 -11.58 -14.73 -8.98
N VAL A 212 -11.55 -13.67 -8.18
CA VAL A 212 -10.40 -12.80 -7.88
C VAL A 212 -9.92 -13.13 -6.47
N ARG A 213 -8.78 -13.82 -6.36
CA ARG A 213 -8.33 -14.34 -5.05
C ARG A 213 -7.98 -13.23 -4.06
N ASN A 214 -7.13 -12.30 -4.44
CA ASN A 214 -6.63 -11.22 -3.58
C ASN A 214 -6.06 -10.07 -4.42
N SER A 215 -6.93 -9.27 -5.01
CA SER A 215 -6.53 -8.05 -5.72
C SER A 215 -6.24 -6.93 -4.72
N VAL A 216 -5.08 -6.28 -4.87
CA VAL A 216 -4.64 -5.14 -4.04
C VAL A 216 -4.19 -3.96 -4.91
N GLY A 217 -4.61 -3.93 -6.16
CA GLY A 217 -4.31 -2.84 -7.07
C GLY A 217 -5.14 -2.91 -8.33
N PHE A 218 -5.67 -1.79 -8.74
CA PHE A 218 -6.39 -1.67 -10.00
C PHE A 218 -6.33 -0.23 -10.53
N ASP A 219 -6.58 -0.10 -11.82
CA ASP A 219 -6.72 1.18 -12.49
C ASP A 219 -7.59 1.03 -13.74
N TRP A 220 -7.97 2.14 -14.33
CA TRP A 220 -8.74 2.17 -15.57
C TRP A 220 -7.85 2.58 -16.74
N GLN A 221 -7.94 1.80 -17.82
CA GLN A 221 -7.25 2.12 -19.05
C GLN A 221 -7.71 3.51 -19.55
N PRO A 222 -6.78 4.46 -19.81
CA PRO A 222 -7.14 5.87 -20.01
C PRO A 222 -8.05 6.15 -21.23
N GLN A 223 -7.97 5.35 -22.29
CA GLN A 223 -8.76 5.53 -23.50
C GLN A 223 -10.09 4.75 -23.47
N THR A 224 -10.04 3.45 -23.09
CA THR A 224 -11.23 2.58 -23.09
C THR A 224 -12.05 2.71 -21.81
N ARG A 225 -11.44 3.20 -20.71
CA ARG A 225 -12.05 3.31 -19.38
C ARG A 225 -12.43 1.96 -18.77
N GLU A 226 -11.81 0.90 -19.24
CA GLU A 226 -11.99 -0.46 -18.77
C GLU A 226 -11.11 -0.76 -17.57
N LEU A 227 -11.58 -1.61 -16.65
CA LEU A 227 -10.89 -1.97 -15.43
C LEU A 227 -9.75 -2.95 -15.71
N TRP A 228 -8.56 -2.65 -15.18
CA TRP A 228 -7.41 -3.54 -15.09
C TRP A 228 -7.01 -3.70 -13.64
N PHE A 229 -6.61 -4.90 -13.23
CA PHE A 229 -6.25 -5.17 -11.85
C PHE A 229 -5.21 -6.28 -11.73
N THR A 230 -4.42 -6.20 -10.64
CA THR A 230 -3.51 -7.28 -10.24
C THR A 230 -4.24 -8.27 -9.34
N ASP A 231 -3.88 -9.56 -9.40
CA ASP A 231 -4.36 -10.59 -8.48
C ASP A 231 -3.22 -11.48 -8.01
N ASN A 232 -3.18 -11.74 -6.70
CA ASN A 232 -2.15 -12.58 -6.09
C ASN A 232 -2.58 -14.05 -6.13
N GLY A 233 -1.78 -14.92 -6.73
CA GLY A 233 -1.98 -16.35 -6.79
C GLY A 233 -1.97 -17.04 -5.42
N ARG A 234 -2.49 -18.29 -5.35
CA ARG A 234 -2.47 -19.08 -4.11
C ARG A 234 -1.03 -19.44 -3.71
N ASP A 235 -0.84 -19.63 -2.42
CA ASP A 235 0.43 -20.11 -1.88
C ASP A 235 0.52 -21.66 -1.88
N LEU A 236 1.73 -22.17 -1.68
CA LEU A 236 2.03 -23.59 -1.39
C LEU A 236 1.80 -24.57 -2.56
N LEU A 237 2.02 -24.11 -3.81
CA LEU A 237 2.16 -24.98 -4.98
C LEU A 237 3.61 -25.03 -5.51
N GLY A 238 4.59 -24.72 -4.65
CA GLY A 238 6.01 -24.67 -4.99
C GLY A 238 6.47 -23.24 -5.36
N ASP A 239 7.73 -23.13 -5.76
CA ASP A 239 8.38 -21.83 -6.01
C ASP A 239 7.86 -21.12 -7.27
N ASP A 240 7.51 -21.89 -8.31
CA ASP A 240 7.26 -21.36 -9.65
C ASP A 240 5.78 -21.36 -10.06
N ALA A 241 4.87 -21.74 -9.14
CA ALA A 241 3.44 -21.82 -9.41
C ALA A 241 2.57 -21.46 -8.19
N PRO A 242 1.37 -20.89 -8.42
CA PRO A 242 0.93 -20.29 -9.67
C PRO A 242 1.53 -18.89 -9.87
N PRO A 243 1.47 -18.32 -11.06
CA PRO A 243 1.81 -16.92 -11.27
C PRO A 243 0.81 -16.01 -10.57
N ASP A 244 1.26 -14.81 -10.18
CA ASP A 244 0.37 -13.67 -9.99
C ASP A 244 -0.14 -13.19 -11.36
N GLU A 245 -1.18 -12.37 -11.37
CA GLU A 245 -1.90 -12.03 -12.59
C GLU A 245 -2.08 -10.52 -12.78
N LEU A 246 -1.99 -10.07 -14.03
CA LEU A 246 -2.55 -8.82 -14.49
C LEU A 246 -3.78 -9.14 -15.33
N ASN A 247 -4.93 -8.71 -14.87
CA ASN A 247 -6.24 -9.01 -15.43
C ASN A 247 -6.89 -7.79 -16.07
N HIS A 248 -7.74 -8.03 -17.07
CA HIS A 248 -8.54 -7.01 -17.76
C HIS A 248 -10.02 -7.39 -17.72
N ALA A 249 -10.84 -6.49 -17.19
CA ALA A 249 -12.28 -6.63 -17.08
C ALA A 249 -13.01 -5.53 -17.86
N PRO A 250 -13.20 -5.69 -19.19
CA PRO A 250 -13.89 -4.70 -20.02
C PRO A 250 -15.37 -4.53 -19.65
N ARG A 251 -15.96 -5.48 -18.93
CA ARG A 251 -17.36 -5.44 -18.47
C ARG A 251 -17.55 -6.16 -17.16
N GLY A 252 -18.62 -5.87 -16.46
CA GLY A 252 -19.01 -6.61 -15.25
C GLY A 252 -19.48 -8.05 -15.56
N GLY A 253 -19.50 -8.87 -14.51
CA GLY A 253 -19.97 -10.27 -14.56
C GLY A 253 -18.92 -11.29 -14.99
N MET A 254 -17.68 -10.88 -15.29
CA MET A 254 -16.58 -11.78 -15.67
C MET A 254 -16.06 -12.57 -14.47
N HIS A 255 -15.48 -13.76 -14.74
CA HIS A 255 -14.91 -14.66 -13.75
C HIS A 255 -13.46 -15.01 -14.10
N PHE A 256 -12.52 -14.80 -13.15
CA PHE A 256 -11.08 -14.86 -13.36
C PHE A 256 -10.40 -16.13 -12.82
N GLY A 257 -11.16 -17.17 -12.48
CA GLY A 257 -10.67 -18.53 -12.27
C GLY A 257 -10.68 -19.03 -10.84
N TYR A 258 -10.30 -18.22 -9.85
CA TYR A 258 -10.21 -18.69 -8.46
C TYR A 258 -11.57 -19.22 -7.94
N PRO A 259 -11.62 -20.37 -7.23
CA PRO A 259 -10.50 -21.22 -6.79
C PRO A 259 -10.12 -22.35 -7.76
N TYR A 260 -10.71 -22.44 -8.94
CA TYR A 260 -10.66 -23.61 -9.83
C TYR A 260 -9.46 -23.61 -10.78
N CYS A 261 -9.05 -22.41 -11.23
CA CYS A 261 -8.02 -22.22 -12.24
C CYS A 261 -7.13 -21.03 -11.89
N HIS A 262 -5.83 -21.13 -12.13
CA HIS A 262 -4.83 -20.11 -11.90
C HIS A 262 -4.07 -19.80 -13.19
N GLY A 263 -3.70 -18.55 -13.43
CA GLY A 263 -2.95 -18.13 -14.61
C GLY A 263 -3.66 -18.45 -15.94
N GLY A 264 -4.96 -18.79 -15.90
CA GLY A 264 -5.76 -19.12 -17.07
C GLY A 264 -5.60 -20.55 -17.62
N ASP A 265 -4.63 -21.35 -17.14
CA ASP A 265 -4.34 -22.70 -17.64
C ASP A 265 -3.90 -23.72 -16.59
N LEU A 266 -3.63 -23.31 -15.37
CA LEU A 266 -3.25 -24.22 -14.28
C LEU A 266 -4.49 -24.60 -13.47
N SER A 267 -4.98 -25.83 -13.66
CA SER A 267 -6.07 -26.40 -12.86
C SER A 267 -5.64 -26.54 -11.41
N ASP A 268 -6.47 -26.06 -10.47
CA ASP A 268 -6.20 -26.20 -9.05
C ASP A 268 -6.27 -27.69 -8.63
N PRO A 269 -5.29 -28.21 -7.86
CA PRO A 269 -5.27 -29.63 -7.48
C PRO A 269 -6.43 -30.04 -6.56
N GLU A 270 -7.03 -29.11 -5.82
CA GLU A 270 -8.15 -29.38 -4.89
C GLU A 270 -9.52 -29.10 -5.50
N PHE A 271 -9.63 -28.03 -6.29
CA PHE A 271 -10.91 -27.51 -6.79
C PHE A 271 -11.05 -27.63 -8.32
N GLY A 272 -9.95 -27.78 -9.06
CA GLY A 272 -9.97 -27.71 -10.53
C GLY A 272 -10.80 -28.80 -11.22
N ALA A 273 -10.99 -29.96 -10.57
CA ALA A 273 -11.88 -31.02 -11.10
C ALA A 273 -13.33 -30.59 -11.18
N LYS A 274 -13.76 -29.53 -10.47
CA LYS A 274 -15.16 -29.03 -10.50
C LYS A 274 -15.44 -28.17 -11.73
N ARG A 275 -14.44 -27.45 -12.24
CA ARG A 275 -14.60 -26.51 -13.37
C ARG A 275 -13.30 -26.37 -14.13
N ALA A 276 -13.32 -26.60 -15.43
CA ALA A 276 -12.17 -26.48 -16.32
C ALA A 276 -11.78 -25.01 -16.54
N CYS A 277 -10.50 -24.77 -16.87
CA CYS A 277 -9.93 -23.44 -17.05
C CYS A 277 -10.54 -22.66 -18.23
N ASP A 278 -10.98 -23.32 -19.28
CA ASP A 278 -11.59 -22.71 -20.48
C ASP A 278 -12.91 -21.97 -20.21
N GLY A 279 -13.53 -22.22 -19.05
CA GLY A 279 -14.71 -21.49 -18.57
C GLY A 279 -14.44 -20.13 -17.95
N PHE A 280 -13.18 -19.69 -17.88
CA PHE A 280 -12.77 -18.46 -17.17
C PHE A 280 -12.02 -17.49 -18.07
N THR A 281 -11.98 -16.23 -17.67
CA THR A 281 -11.18 -15.20 -18.33
C THR A 281 -9.71 -15.37 -17.94
N PRO A 282 -8.81 -15.63 -18.88
CA PRO A 282 -7.39 -15.73 -18.56
C PRO A 282 -6.78 -14.34 -18.30
N PRO A 283 -5.66 -14.24 -17.55
CA PRO A 283 -4.94 -13.00 -17.39
C PRO A 283 -4.38 -12.48 -18.72
N VAL A 284 -4.28 -11.16 -18.85
CA VAL A 284 -3.60 -10.51 -20.00
C VAL A 284 -2.10 -10.75 -19.93
N GLN A 285 -1.55 -10.79 -18.71
CA GLN A 285 -0.15 -11.09 -18.44
C GLN A 285 -0.04 -11.92 -17.16
N LYS A 286 0.60 -13.09 -17.28
CA LYS A 286 1.11 -13.82 -16.13
C LYS A 286 2.32 -13.08 -15.58
N LEU A 287 2.24 -12.68 -14.32
CA LEU A 287 3.35 -12.09 -13.58
C LEU A 287 4.19 -13.22 -12.96
N GLY A 288 5.31 -12.90 -12.33
CA GLY A 288 6.11 -13.92 -11.65
C GLY A 288 5.33 -14.60 -10.52
N ALA A 289 5.58 -15.90 -10.28
CA ALA A 289 4.98 -16.60 -9.15
C ALA A 289 5.43 -15.96 -7.82
N HIS A 290 4.45 -15.65 -6.97
CA HIS A 290 4.66 -15.12 -5.61
C HIS A 290 5.35 -13.75 -5.56
N VAL A 291 5.34 -12.96 -6.63
CA VAL A 291 5.93 -11.61 -6.61
C VAL A 291 5.14 -10.66 -5.71
N ALA A 292 3.94 -11.03 -5.31
CA ALA A 292 2.97 -10.24 -4.56
C ALA A 292 2.69 -8.91 -5.28
N SER A 293 2.08 -9.01 -6.46
CA SER A 293 1.68 -7.86 -7.28
C SER A 293 0.58 -7.07 -6.57
N LEU A 294 0.87 -5.81 -6.21
CA LEU A 294 -0.04 -4.94 -5.46
C LEU A 294 -0.50 -3.77 -6.34
N GLY A 295 -0.29 -2.52 -5.91
CA GLY A 295 -0.73 -1.33 -6.63
C GLY A 295 -0.22 -1.27 -8.07
N MET A 296 -1.09 -0.89 -8.98
CA MET A 296 -0.77 -0.71 -10.39
C MET A 296 -1.37 0.58 -10.91
N ARG A 297 -0.71 1.21 -11.89
CA ARG A 297 -1.23 2.40 -12.58
C ARG A 297 -0.84 2.41 -14.05
N PHE A 298 -1.75 2.88 -14.89
CA PHE A 298 -1.41 3.36 -16.21
C PHE A 298 -0.61 4.66 -16.11
N TYR A 299 0.51 4.74 -16.80
CA TYR A 299 1.27 5.98 -16.84
C TYR A 299 0.61 7.00 -17.78
N THR A 300 0.01 8.03 -17.19
CA THR A 300 -0.68 9.11 -17.91
C THR A 300 0.13 10.41 -17.97
N GLY A 301 1.30 10.43 -17.31
CA GLY A 301 2.17 11.60 -17.27
C GLY A 301 2.86 11.92 -18.59
N SER A 302 3.52 13.07 -18.64
CA SER A 302 4.30 13.55 -19.79
C SER A 302 5.79 13.69 -19.48
N MET A 303 6.24 13.44 -18.24
CA MET A 303 7.65 13.56 -17.86
C MET A 303 8.50 12.42 -18.42
N PHE A 304 8.00 11.19 -18.42
CA PHE A 304 8.73 10.04 -18.96
C PHE A 304 8.69 10.03 -20.49
N PRO A 305 9.66 9.40 -21.16
CA PRO A 305 9.64 9.21 -22.60
C PRO A 305 8.32 8.64 -23.12
N GLN A 306 7.99 8.96 -24.38
CA GLN A 306 6.69 8.63 -24.98
C GLN A 306 6.35 7.13 -24.95
N GLU A 307 7.35 6.25 -25.01
CA GLU A 307 7.17 4.79 -24.96
C GLU A 307 6.63 4.28 -23.62
N TYR A 308 6.67 5.09 -22.55
CA TYR A 308 6.06 4.75 -21.25
C TYR A 308 4.60 5.15 -21.17
N ARG A 309 4.11 6.00 -22.07
CA ARG A 309 2.75 6.52 -21.99
C ARG A 309 1.72 5.40 -22.20
N ASN A 310 0.73 5.34 -21.32
CA ASN A 310 -0.32 4.31 -21.28
C ASN A 310 0.22 2.88 -21.04
N GLN A 311 1.46 2.74 -20.59
CA GLN A 311 2.00 1.48 -20.09
C GLN A 311 1.65 1.32 -18.60
N ILE A 312 1.77 0.10 -18.08
CA ILE A 312 1.36 -0.23 -16.73
C ILE A 312 2.58 -0.41 -15.84
N PHE A 313 2.67 0.38 -14.77
CA PHE A 313 3.61 0.18 -13.68
C PHE A 313 2.93 -0.63 -12.57
N ILE A 314 3.64 -1.63 -12.00
CA ILE A 314 3.14 -2.51 -10.94
C ILE A 314 4.16 -2.54 -9.80
N ALA A 315 3.70 -2.31 -8.57
CA ALA A 315 4.49 -2.53 -7.37
C ALA A 315 4.46 -4.03 -7.02
N GLU A 316 5.61 -4.69 -7.03
CA GLU A 316 5.78 -6.07 -6.57
C GLU A 316 6.38 -6.05 -5.16
N HIS A 317 5.53 -6.36 -4.16
CA HIS A 317 5.87 -6.31 -2.75
C HIS A 317 6.91 -7.36 -2.34
N GLY A 318 6.95 -8.48 -3.06
CA GLY A 318 7.93 -9.53 -2.90
C GLY A 318 7.44 -10.74 -2.11
N SER A 319 8.03 -11.89 -2.45
CA SER A 319 7.64 -13.20 -1.96
C SER A 319 7.93 -13.42 -0.47
N TRP A 320 7.12 -14.25 0.16
CA TRP A 320 7.37 -14.77 1.51
C TRP A 320 7.50 -16.30 1.53
N ASN A 321 6.89 -17.01 0.57
CA ASN A 321 6.78 -18.47 0.50
C ASN A 321 7.59 -19.08 -0.66
N ARG A 322 8.75 -18.52 -0.98
CA ARG A 322 9.72 -19.06 -1.96
C ARG A 322 11.05 -19.39 -1.30
N SER A 323 11.74 -20.41 -1.80
CA SER A 323 13.10 -20.75 -1.38
C SER A 323 14.10 -19.64 -1.72
N LYS A 324 13.90 -18.95 -2.86
CA LYS A 324 14.62 -17.73 -3.24
C LYS A 324 13.62 -16.59 -3.43
N LYS A 325 13.81 -15.50 -2.71
CA LYS A 325 12.96 -14.32 -2.79
C LYS A 325 12.95 -13.72 -4.19
N VAL A 326 11.76 -13.28 -4.63
CA VAL A 326 11.50 -12.57 -5.90
C VAL A 326 10.55 -11.39 -5.67
N GLY A 327 10.40 -10.52 -6.66
CA GLY A 327 9.65 -9.27 -6.52
C GLY A 327 10.52 -8.20 -5.87
N TYR A 328 9.99 -7.44 -4.89
CA TYR A 328 10.67 -6.32 -4.23
C TYR A 328 11.15 -5.28 -5.24
N ARG A 329 10.28 -4.90 -6.17
CA ARG A 329 10.61 -4.03 -7.31
C ARG A 329 9.36 -3.36 -7.86
N VAL A 330 9.55 -2.42 -8.76
CA VAL A 330 8.48 -1.93 -9.65
C VAL A 330 8.73 -2.52 -11.03
N THR A 331 7.71 -3.09 -11.63
CA THR A 331 7.76 -3.65 -12.97
C THR A 331 6.94 -2.81 -13.95
N LEU A 332 7.23 -2.98 -15.23
CA LEU A 332 6.56 -2.36 -16.34
C LEU A 332 5.97 -3.46 -17.24
N VAL A 333 4.67 -3.37 -17.50
CA VAL A 333 4.01 -4.15 -18.55
C VAL A 333 3.78 -3.24 -19.75
N ARG A 334 4.39 -3.60 -20.90
CA ARG A 334 4.21 -2.88 -22.15
C ARG A 334 3.02 -3.42 -22.91
N LEU A 335 2.17 -2.52 -23.35
CA LEU A 335 0.96 -2.84 -24.12
C LEU A 335 1.09 -2.36 -25.55
N GLN A 336 0.61 -3.18 -26.47
CA GLN A 336 0.40 -2.83 -27.87
C GLN A 336 -0.97 -3.31 -28.32
N GLY A 337 -1.86 -2.40 -28.72
CA GLY A 337 -3.22 -2.74 -29.11
C GLY A 337 -4.02 -3.47 -28.01
N GLY A 338 -3.82 -3.09 -26.73
CA GLY A 338 -4.48 -3.72 -25.58
C GLY A 338 -3.94 -5.09 -25.17
N ARG A 339 -2.86 -5.58 -25.80
CA ARG A 339 -2.18 -6.83 -25.47
C ARG A 339 -0.85 -6.56 -24.77
N ALA A 340 -0.52 -7.33 -23.74
CA ALA A 340 0.79 -7.30 -23.16
C ALA A 340 1.83 -7.90 -24.12
N VAL A 341 2.89 -7.15 -24.40
CA VAL A 341 3.99 -7.54 -25.30
C VAL A 341 5.33 -7.68 -24.58
N ALA A 342 5.45 -7.09 -23.38
CA ALA A 342 6.61 -7.26 -22.52
C ALA A 342 6.21 -7.10 -21.05
N TYR A 343 6.94 -7.79 -20.15
CA TYR A 343 6.88 -7.65 -18.70
C TYR A 343 8.32 -7.63 -18.18
N GLU A 344 8.74 -6.49 -17.64
CA GLU A 344 10.15 -6.23 -17.35
C GLU A 344 10.34 -5.43 -16.05
N PRO A 345 11.46 -5.56 -15.32
CA PRO A 345 11.79 -4.69 -14.20
C PRO A 345 11.97 -3.24 -14.68
N PHE A 346 11.35 -2.29 -13.96
CA PHE A 346 11.58 -0.85 -14.15
C PHE A 346 12.47 -0.25 -13.07
N ALA A 347 12.14 -0.50 -11.80
CA ALA A 347 12.97 -0.10 -10.66
C ALA A 347 13.21 -1.31 -9.76
N SER A 348 14.47 -1.62 -9.46
CA SER A 348 14.86 -2.76 -8.65
C SER A 348 16.00 -2.41 -7.70
N GLY A 349 16.24 -3.26 -6.66
CA GLY A 349 17.33 -3.03 -5.72
C GLY A 349 16.89 -2.96 -4.27
N TRP A 350 15.57 -2.97 -3.97
CA TRP A 350 15.06 -3.14 -2.61
C TRP A 350 15.39 -4.50 -2.00
N LEU A 351 15.67 -5.51 -2.83
CA LEU A 351 16.20 -6.82 -2.43
C LEU A 351 17.68 -6.90 -2.78
N GLN A 352 18.51 -7.19 -1.78
CA GLN A 352 19.96 -7.43 -1.92
C GLN A 352 20.27 -8.88 -1.50
N GLY A 353 20.56 -9.74 -2.47
CA GLY A 353 20.65 -11.19 -2.23
C GLY A 353 19.32 -11.75 -1.72
N GLN A 354 19.22 -12.08 -0.44
CA GLN A 354 17.98 -12.56 0.20
C GLN A 354 17.49 -11.60 1.32
N SER A 355 18.13 -10.42 1.47
CA SER A 355 17.75 -9.40 2.45
C SER A 355 17.06 -8.22 1.77
N ALA A 356 15.80 -7.97 2.13
CA ALA A 356 15.07 -6.81 1.66
C ALA A 356 15.25 -5.64 2.63
N TRP A 357 15.47 -4.44 2.10
CA TRP A 357 15.46 -3.19 2.86
C TRP A 357 14.22 -2.33 2.56
N GLY A 358 13.45 -2.69 1.55
CA GLY A 358 12.19 -2.05 1.20
C GLY A 358 11.27 -3.03 0.46
N ARG A 359 9.97 -2.68 0.41
CA ARG A 359 8.90 -3.48 -0.21
C ARG A 359 7.88 -2.55 -0.88
N PRO A 360 7.96 -2.32 -2.20
CA PRO A 360 7.00 -1.50 -2.93
C PRO A 360 5.56 -1.99 -2.76
N THR A 361 4.64 -1.07 -2.51
CA THR A 361 3.21 -1.38 -2.23
C THR A 361 2.24 -0.76 -3.21
N ASP A 362 2.52 0.45 -3.68
CA ASP A 362 1.68 1.17 -4.64
C ASP A 362 2.53 2.08 -5.52
N VAL A 363 2.01 2.45 -6.66
CA VAL A 363 2.56 3.45 -7.57
C VAL A 363 1.49 4.48 -7.91
N LEU A 364 1.89 5.75 -8.06
CA LEU A 364 0.99 6.85 -8.42
C LEU A 364 1.70 7.88 -9.28
N VAL A 365 1.05 8.37 -10.33
CA VAL A 365 1.60 9.42 -11.18
C VAL A 365 1.20 10.78 -10.63
N LEU A 366 2.20 11.63 -10.31
CA LEU A 366 1.95 13.02 -9.91
C LEU A 366 1.58 13.88 -11.13
N PRO A 367 0.97 15.07 -10.92
CA PRO A 367 0.58 15.96 -12.02
C PRO A 367 1.74 16.45 -12.89
N ASP A 368 2.97 16.49 -12.37
CA ASP A 368 4.17 16.80 -13.16
C ASP A 368 4.66 15.62 -14.00
N GLY A 369 4.03 14.46 -13.88
CA GLY A 369 4.39 13.24 -14.59
C GLY A 369 5.46 12.39 -13.89
N SER A 370 5.96 12.77 -12.72
CA SER A 370 6.83 11.88 -11.92
C SER A 370 6.03 10.73 -11.32
N LEU A 371 6.69 9.60 -11.03
CA LEU A 371 6.08 8.41 -10.46
C LEU A 371 6.44 8.32 -8.97
N LEU A 372 5.43 8.28 -8.10
CA LEU A 372 5.61 7.93 -6.70
C LEU A 372 5.56 6.42 -6.52
N VAL A 373 6.35 5.92 -5.56
CA VAL A 373 6.37 4.52 -5.12
C VAL A 373 6.24 4.49 -3.61
N ALA A 374 5.19 3.90 -3.08
CA ALA A 374 5.02 3.67 -1.64
C ALA A 374 5.74 2.39 -1.21
N ASP A 375 6.26 2.38 0.02
CA ASP A 375 7.01 1.27 0.62
C ASP A 375 6.63 1.15 2.09
N ASP A 376 5.95 0.08 2.47
CA ASP A 376 5.47 -0.13 3.84
C ASP A 376 6.54 -0.65 4.79
N PHE A 377 7.58 -1.29 4.25
CA PHE A 377 8.67 -1.84 5.05
C PHE A 377 9.70 -0.78 5.41
N ALA A 378 10.08 0.07 4.46
CA ALA A 378 11.00 1.18 4.70
C ALA A 378 10.31 2.42 5.32
N GLY A 379 8.98 2.45 5.38
CA GLY A 379 8.22 3.61 5.84
C GLY A 379 8.49 4.85 4.98
N ALA A 380 8.40 4.69 3.66
CA ALA A 380 8.83 5.70 2.71
C ALA A 380 7.92 5.82 1.51
N ILE A 381 7.92 7.00 0.91
CA ILE A 381 7.45 7.24 -0.44
C ILE A 381 8.64 7.77 -1.23
N TYR A 382 8.95 7.11 -2.34
CA TYR A 382 9.99 7.55 -3.28
C TYR A 382 9.35 8.28 -4.45
N ARG A 383 10.11 9.20 -5.06
CA ARG A 383 9.74 9.86 -6.31
C ARG A 383 10.75 9.50 -7.39
N ILE A 384 10.26 8.97 -8.50
CA ILE A 384 11.05 8.68 -9.69
C ILE A 384 10.75 9.75 -10.74
N SER A 385 11.80 10.40 -11.23
CA SER A 385 11.73 11.44 -12.27
C SER A 385 12.64 11.08 -13.43
N TYR A 386 12.32 11.63 -14.64
CA TYR A 386 13.16 11.52 -15.81
C TYR A 386 13.81 12.87 -16.10
N ARG A 387 15.10 12.87 -16.34
CA ARG A 387 15.90 14.10 -16.54
C ARG A 387 16.53 14.18 -17.94
N GLY A 388 16.28 13.19 -18.81
CA GLY A 388 16.84 13.12 -20.15
C GLY A 388 18.16 12.39 -20.22
#